data_4e30d4532340a3ac118b80cce5fddaba
#
_entry.id   4e30d4532340a3ac118b80cce5fddaba
#
_cell.length_a   1.000
_cell.length_b   1.000
_cell.length_c   1.000
_cell.angle_alpha   90.00
_cell.angle_beta   90.00
_cell.angle_gamma   90.00
#
_symmetry.space_group_name_H-M   'P 1'
#
loop_
_entity.id
_entity.type
_entity.pdbx_description
1 polymer ?
#
loop_
_entity_poly.entity_id
_entity_poly.type
_entity_poly.pdbx_seq_one_letter_code
_entity_poly.pdbx_strand_id
1 'polypeptide(L)'
;RVKMGESSQFPEGATLIFGATGGIGAAVAGEFAAAGSDIAIAWRSKQAEAEALVERIEALGRKASLHQCDVTDDAALAATIAGAAAAHGRIHTMLWGAGPLVAQVHLADTTPEQWRRAIDVEVHGFFGATHLIIPHMRQHGGGSFVHLGSAGDLRWPDKDGLSVAPKAANEALVRGIAREEGKHGIRANSILVGVI
;
A
#
# COMPACT_ATOMS: atom_id res chain seq x y z
N ARG A 1 4.55 -12.27 27.54
CA ARG A 1 4.58 -10.94 28.19
C ARG A 1 5.55 -10.10 27.41
N VAL A 2 5.06 -9.32 26.45
CA VAL A 2 5.83 -8.28 25.78
C VAL A 2 6.14 -7.25 26.87
N LYS A 3 7.41 -6.92 27.07
CA LYS A 3 7.82 -5.86 27.99
C LYS A 3 7.29 -4.54 27.45
N MET A 4 6.37 -3.91 28.15
CA MET A 4 6.03 -2.51 27.93
C MET A 4 7.26 -1.69 28.24
N GLY A 5 7.91 -1.16 27.19
CA GLY A 5 9.12 -0.33 27.32
C GLY A 5 10.08 -0.35 26.13
N GLU A 6 9.81 -1.12 25.08
CA GLU A 6 10.59 -1.01 23.84
C GLU A 6 10.11 0.22 23.06
N SER A 7 11.05 1.13 22.78
CA SER A 7 10.79 2.29 21.91
C SER A 7 10.22 1.81 20.58
N SER A 8 9.16 2.46 20.09
CA SER A 8 8.59 2.18 18.77
C SER A 8 9.69 2.09 17.71
N GLN A 9 9.65 1.07 16.86
CA GLN A 9 10.58 0.95 15.73
C GLN A 9 10.28 1.98 14.62
N PHE A 10 9.16 2.70 14.75
CA PHE A 10 8.73 3.71 13.80
C PHE A 10 8.75 5.11 14.43
N PRO A 11 8.98 6.16 13.61
CA PRO A 11 8.78 7.53 14.06
C PRO A 11 7.28 7.77 14.37
N GLU A 12 6.96 8.87 15.05
CA GLU A 12 5.56 9.29 15.25
C GLU A 12 4.84 9.41 13.91
N GLY A 13 3.54 9.04 13.91
CA GLY A 13 2.70 9.01 12.73
C GLY A 13 2.20 7.62 12.38
N ALA A 14 1.77 7.44 11.15
CA ALA A 14 1.13 6.20 10.71
C ALA A 14 1.77 5.58 9.48
N THR A 15 1.53 4.28 9.33
CA THR A 15 1.60 3.56 8.06
C THR A 15 0.25 3.65 7.36
N LEU A 16 0.20 4.25 6.17
CA LEU A 16 -0.96 4.23 5.29
C LEU A 16 -0.92 2.98 4.42
N ILE A 17 -1.97 2.15 4.48
CA ILE A 17 -2.02 0.87 3.79
C ILE A 17 -3.17 0.87 2.78
N PHE A 18 -2.85 0.89 1.49
CA PHE A 18 -3.80 0.61 0.41
C PHE A 18 -3.96 -0.89 0.23
N GLY A 19 -5.20 -1.37 0.17
CA GLY A 19 -5.51 -2.80 0.14
C GLY A 19 -5.51 -3.48 1.52
N ALA A 20 -5.66 -2.70 2.59
CA ALA A 20 -5.59 -3.16 3.98
C ALA A 20 -6.65 -4.21 4.35
N THR A 21 -7.78 -4.28 3.64
CA THR A 21 -8.85 -5.28 3.87
C THR A 21 -8.66 -6.59 3.09
N GLY A 22 -7.56 -6.71 2.33
CA GLY A 22 -7.12 -7.98 1.74
C GLY A 22 -6.37 -8.85 2.75
N GLY A 23 -6.20 -10.15 2.44
CA GLY A 23 -5.53 -11.09 3.34
C GLY A 23 -4.12 -10.65 3.75
N ILE A 24 -3.27 -10.31 2.78
CA ILE A 24 -1.90 -9.83 3.05
C ILE A 24 -1.96 -8.46 3.76
N GLY A 25 -2.76 -7.52 3.26
CA GLY A 25 -2.83 -6.16 3.81
C GLY A 25 -3.25 -6.16 5.28
N ALA A 26 -4.23 -6.97 5.66
CA ALA A 26 -4.69 -7.09 7.04
C ALA A 26 -3.65 -7.74 7.98
N ALA A 27 -2.90 -8.72 7.48
CA ALA A 27 -1.81 -9.34 8.22
C ALA A 27 -0.68 -8.33 8.46
N VAL A 28 -0.25 -7.64 7.41
CA VAL A 28 0.81 -6.62 7.47
C VAL A 28 0.41 -5.46 8.38
N ALA A 29 -0.85 -5.00 8.35
CA ALA A 29 -1.34 -3.97 9.27
C ALA A 29 -1.16 -4.37 10.73
N GLY A 30 -1.46 -5.63 11.07
CA GLY A 30 -1.22 -6.17 12.41
C GLY A 30 0.25 -6.17 12.81
N GLU A 31 1.16 -6.58 11.91
CA GLU A 31 2.59 -6.60 12.17
C GLU A 31 3.17 -5.18 12.34
N PHE A 32 2.76 -4.22 11.51
CA PHE A 32 3.16 -2.82 11.69
C PHE A 32 2.67 -2.24 13.00
N ALA A 33 1.43 -2.55 13.40
CA ALA A 33 0.87 -2.11 14.68
C ALA A 33 1.62 -2.74 15.86
N ALA A 34 1.89 -4.05 15.81
CA ALA A 34 2.67 -4.75 16.85
C ALA A 34 4.09 -4.19 16.98
N ALA A 35 4.69 -3.73 15.87
CA ALA A 35 6.00 -3.08 15.86
C ALA A 35 5.95 -1.58 16.26
N GLY A 36 4.77 -1.03 16.57
CA GLY A 36 4.61 0.29 17.17
C GLY A 36 4.14 1.40 16.22
N SER A 37 3.73 1.09 14.98
CA SER A 37 3.15 2.07 14.07
C SER A 37 1.65 2.24 14.31
N ASP A 38 1.13 3.47 14.22
CA ASP A 38 -0.29 3.69 13.98
C ASP A 38 -0.66 3.34 12.53
N ILE A 39 -1.93 3.05 12.26
CA ILE A 39 -2.35 2.53 10.96
C ILE A 39 -3.47 3.39 10.38
N ALA A 40 -3.26 3.90 9.16
CA ALA A 40 -4.30 4.46 8.33
C ALA A 40 -4.74 3.40 7.31
N ILE A 41 -6.00 3.00 7.37
CA ILE A 41 -6.57 1.89 6.62
C ILE A 41 -7.31 2.45 5.41
N ALA A 42 -6.77 2.27 4.20
CA ALA A 42 -7.49 2.57 2.97
C ALA A 42 -8.27 1.33 2.51
N TRP A 43 -9.58 1.48 2.34
CA TRP A 43 -10.49 0.40 1.95
C TRP A 43 -11.47 0.88 0.87
N ARG A 44 -12.00 -0.03 0.05
CA ARG A 44 -12.94 0.34 -1.02
C ARG A 44 -14.38 -0.07 -0.72
N SER A 45 -14.63 -1.36 -0.53
CA SER A 45 -15.98 -1.91 -0.43
C SER A 45 -16.21 -2.84 0.75
N LYS A 46 -15.15 -3.25 1.45
CA LYS A 46 -15.20 -4.19 2.57
C LYS A 46 -15.21 -3.45 3.90
N GLN A 47 -16.34 -2.81 4.23
CA GLN A 47 -16.47 -1.97 5.42
C GLN A 47 -16.34 -2.79 6.71
N ALA A 48 -17.03 -3.90 6.82
CA ALA A 48 -16.99 -4.72 8.03
C ALA A 48 -15.58 -5.25 8.35
N GLU A 49 -14.83 -5.67 7.31
CA GLU A 49 -13.45 -6.11 7.46
C GLU A 49 -12.51 -4.94 7.86
N ALA A 50 -12.80 -3.73 7.37
CA ALA A 50 -12.04 -2.54 7.73
C ALA A 50 -12.29 -2.15 9.20
N GLU A 51 -13.54 -2.18 9.66
CA GLU A 51 -13.93 -1.93 11.05
C GLU A 51 -13.33 -2.98 12.01
N ALA A 52 -13.41 -4.26 11.67
CA ALA A 52 -12.78 -5.32 12.45
C ALA A 52 -11.23 -5.19 12.50
N LEU A 53 -10.61 -4.64 11.45
CA LEU A 53 -9.19 -4.36 11.46
C LEU A 53 -8.84 -3.21 12.42
N VAL A 54 -9.68 -2.17 12.51
CA VAL A 54 -9.52 -1.09 13.52
C VAL A 54 -9.49 -1.67 14.91
N GLU A 55 -10.50 -2.49 15.28
CA GLU A 55 -10.57 -3.11 16.62
C GLU A 55 -9.30 -3.92 16.93
N ARG A 56 -8.78 -4.67 15.97
CA ARG A 56 -7.54 -5.42 16.13
C ARG A 56 -6.32 -4.53 16.38
N ILE A 57 -6.21 -3.41 15.66
CA ILE A 57 -5.09 -2.46 15.80
C ILE A 57 -5.19 -1.75 17.16
N GLU A 58 -6.39 -1.33 17.57
CA GLU A 58 -6.63 -0.68 18.86
C GLU A 58 -6.36 -1.64 20.04
N ALA A 59 -6.68 -2.92 19.90
CA ALA A 59 -6.34 -3.94 20.90
C ALA A 59 -4.80 -4.12 21.08
N LEU A 60 -4.00 -3.74 20.08
CA LEU A 60 -2.53 -3.67 20.19
C LEU A 60 -2.04 -2.34 20.80
N GLY A 61 -2.95 -1.46 21.23
CA GLY A 61 -2.63 -0.17 21.81
C GLY A 61 -2.18 0.89 20.79
N ARG A 62 -2.54 0.69 19.51
CA ARG A 62 -2.20 1.64 18.43
C ARG A 62 -3.45 2.35 17.92
N LYS A 63 -3.27 3.55 17.40
CA LYS A 63 -4.35 4.32 16.78
C LYS A 63 -4.60 3.82 15.36
N ALA A 64 -5.88 3.67 15.00
CA ALA A 64 -6.30 3.37 13.63
C ALA A 64 -7.23 4.44 13.08
N SER A 65 -7.23 4.63 11.76
CA SER A 65 -8.19 5.48 11.06
C SER A 65 -8.65 4.81 9.75
N LEU A 66 -9.90 5.05 9.38
CA LEU A 66 -10.54 4.49 8.18
C LEU A 66 -10.69 5.54 7.08
N HIS A 67 -10.30 5.18 5.87
CA HIS A 67 -10.40 6.03 4.70
C HIS A 67 -10.97 5.22 3.53
N GLN A 68 -12.20 5.53 3.12
CA GLN A 68 -12.79 4.89 1.94
C GLN A 68 -12.16 5.48 0.68
N CYS A 69 -11.61 4.62 -0.17
CA CYS A 69 -10.85 5.02 -1.35
C CYS A 69 -11.03 4.03 -2.49
N ASP A 70 -11.54 4.49 -3.62
CA ASP A 70 -11.28 3.83 -4.90
C ASP A 70 -9.99 4.42 -5.45
N VAL A 71 -8.97 3.60 -5.61
CA VAL A 71 -7.63 4.04 -6.05
C VAL A 71 -7.57 4.50 -7.51
N THR A 72 -8.66 4.33 -8.26
CA THR A 72 -8.82 4.84 -9.62
C THR A 72 -9.41 6.25 -9.66
N ASP A 73 -9.73 6.82 -8.50
CA ASP A 73 -10.25 8.18 -8.35
C ASP A 73 -9.21 9.07 -7.64
N ASP A 74 -8.64 10.01 -8.38
CA ASP A 74 -7.62 10.93 -7.89
C ASP A 74 -8.11 11.79 -6.71
N ALA A 75 -9.40 12.16 -6.69
CA ALA A 75 -9.97 12.92 -5.58
C ALA A 75 -10.08 12.05 -4.31
N ALA A 76 -10.45 10.77 -4.46
CA ALA A 76 -10.46 9.82 -3.35
C ALA A 76 -9.05 9.54 -2.81
N LEU A 77 -8.05 9.43 -3.67
CA LEU A 77 -6.64 9.31 -3.26
C LEU A 77 -6.18 10.54 -2.46
N ALA A 78 -6.47 11.74 -2.97
CA ALA A 78 -6.11 12.99 -2.29
C ALA A 78 -6.80 13.12 -0.92
N ALA A 79 -8.09 12.83 -0.84
CA ALA A 79 -8.85 12.84 0.40
C ALA A 79 -8.33 11.82 1.42
N THR A 80 -7.97 10.62 0.95
CA THR A 80 -7.39 9.56 1.79
C THR A 80 -6.07 9.99 2.41
N ILE A 81 -5.15 10.52 1.62
CA ILE A 81 -3.84 10.96 2.12
C ILE A 81 -3.97 12.14 3.06
N ALA A 82 -4.81 13.14 2.73
CA ALA A 82 -5.06 14.29 3.58
C ALA A 82 -5.75 13.87 4.91
N GLY A 83 -6.73 12.99 4.85
CA GLY A 83 -7.42 12.47 6.04
C GLY A 83 -6.49 11.67 6.95
N ALA A 84 -5.66 10.80 6.39
CA ALA A 84 -4.66 10.05 7.14
C ALA A 84 -3.63 10.97 7.80
N ALA A 85 -3.13 11.97 7.08
CA ALA A 85 -2.22 12.98 7.63
C ALA A 85 -2.87 13.79 8.75
N ALA A 86 -4.12 14.20 8.59
CA ALA A 86 -4.87 14.92 9.63
C ALA A 86 -5.10 14.05 10.89
N ALA A 87 -5.40 12.76 10.70
CA ALA A 87 -5.65 11.83 11.80
C ALA A 87 -4.38 11.54 12.62
N HIS A 88 -3.22 11.42 11.98
CA HIS A 88 -1.99 10.93 12.60
C HIS A 88 -0.84 11.94 12.63
N GLY A 89 -1.04 13.15 12.08
CA GLY A 89 -0.02 14.20 11.97
C GLY A 89 1.04 13.93 10.89
N ARG A 90 1.43 12.66 10.71
CA ARG A 90 2.44 12.24 9.73
C ARG A 90 2.11 10.87 9.16
N ILE A 91 2.38 10.70 7.87
CA ILE A 91 2.44 9.40 7.21
C ILE A 91 3.92 9.11 6.96
N HIS A 92 4.52 8.22 7.75
CA HIS A 92 5.94 7.86 7.60
C HIS A 92 6.16 6.68 6.64
N THR A 93 5.13 5.88 6.38
CA THR A 93 5.20 4.73 5.48
C THR A 93 3.93 4.64 4.64
N MET A 94 4.08 4.39 3.35
CA MET A 94 2.98 3.99 2.47
C MET A 94 3.22 2.56 2.00
N LEU A 95 2.26 1.67 2.27
CA LEU A 95 2.25 0.33 1.74
C LEU A 95 1.22 0.23 0.63
N TRP A 96 1.65 -0.23 -0.53
CA TRP A 96 0.78 -0.51 -1.67
C TRP A 96 0.55 -2.00 -1.84
N GLY A 97 -0.64 -2.44 -1.49
CA GLY A 97 -1.15 -3.79 -1.65
C GLY A 97 -2.54 -3.81 -2.30
N ALA A 98 -2.97 -2.65 -2.85
CA ALA A 98 -4.20 -2.60 -3.63
C ALA A 98 -3.99 -3.24 -4.99
N GLY A 99 -4.91 -4.10 -5.38
CA GLY A 99 -4.94 -4.74 -6.69
C GLY A 99 -6.34 -5.26 -6.99
N PRO A 100 -6.74 -5.35 -8.25
CA PRO A 100 -8.00 -5.97 -8.60
C PRO A 100 -7.90 -7.50 -8.47
N LEU A 101 -9.02 -8.14 -8.20
CA LEU A 101 -9.12 -9.57 -8.45
C LEU A 101 -9.10 -9.77 -9.97
N VAL A 102 -8.08 -10.44 -10.47
CA VAL A 102 -7.87 -10.67 -11.90
C VAL A 102 -8.20 -12.09 -12.30
N ALA A 103 -8.72 -12.26 -13.51
CA ALA A 103 -8.91 -13.57 -14.11
C ALA A 103 -7.56 -14.15 -14.53
N GLN A 104 -7.37 -15.44 -14.29
CA GLN A 104 -6.20 -16.18 -14.78
C GLN A 104 -6.48 -16.69 -16.19
N VAL A 105 -6.09 -15.89 -17.18
CA VAL A 105 -6.28 -16.16 -18.61
C VAL A 105 -4.99 -15.97 -19.39
N HIS A 106 -4.83 -16.64 -20.51
CA HIS A 106 -3.68 -16.39 -21.37
C HIS A 106 -3.73 -14.98 -21.94
N LEU A 107 -2.56 -14.40 -22.25
CA LEU A 107 -2.48 -13.06 -22.82
C LEU A 107 -3.30 -12.91 -24.11
N ALA A 108 -3.34 -13.97 -24.93
CA ALA A 108 -4.16 -13.96 -26.16
C ALA A 108 -5.66 -13.88 -25.92
N ASP A 109 -6.12 -14.29 -24.75
CA ASP A 109 -7.53 -14.31 -24.34
C ASP A 109 -7.88 -13.15 -23.41
N THR A 110 -6.91 -12.33 -23.05
CA THR A 110 -7.10 -11.14 -22.21
C THR A 110 -7.83 -10.05 -22.99
N THR A 111 -8.95 -9.58 -22.47
CA THR A 111 -9.67 -8.47 -23.11
C THR A 111 -9.03 -7.12 -22.84
N PRO A 112 -9.20 -6.14 -23.74
CA PRO A 112 -8.72 -4.77 -23.49
C PRO A 112 -9.28 -4.14 -22.20
N GLU A 113 -10.49 -4.50 -21.80
CA GLU A 113 -11.14 -4.00 -20.58
C GLU A 113 -10.47 -4.57 -19.33
N GLN A 114 -10.18 -5.88 -19.33
CA GLN A 114 -9.46 -6.53 -18.23
C GLN A 114 -8.07 -5.92 -18.07
N TRP A 115 -7.38 -5.69 -19.19
CA TRP A 115 -6.06 -5.06 -19.20
C TRP A 115 -6.10 -3.64 -18.64
N ARG A 116 -7.00 -2.77 -19.16
CA ARG A 116 -7.14 -1.40 -18.68
C ARG A 116 -7.42 -1.38 -17.18
N ARG A 117 -8.38 -2.20 -16.71
CA ARG A 117 -8.71 -2.26 -15.29
C ARG A 117 -7.51 -2.65 -14.42
N ALA A 118 -6.70 -3.61 -14.85
CA ALA A 118 -5.50 -4.01 -14.12
C ALA A 118 -4.49 -2.85 -14.04
N ILE A 119 -4.25 -2.17 -15.15
CA ILE A 119 -3.36 -1.00 -15.22
C ILE A 119 -3.93 0.16 -14.39
N ASP A 120 -5.22 0.48 -14.49
CA ASP A 120 -5.81 1.59 -13.76
C ASP A 120 -5.68 1.43 -12.25
N VAL A 121 -5.98 0.25 -11.73
CA VAL A 121 -5.90 -0.01 -10.29
C VAL A 121 -4.45 -0.10 -9.82
N GLU A 122 -3.62 -0.90 -10.48
CA GLU A 122 -2.25 -1.19 -10.00
C GLU A 122 -1.29 -0.04 -10.31
N VAL A 123 -1.27 0.44 -11.56
CA VAL A 123 -0.23 1.37 -12.03
C VAL A 123 -0.64 2.82 -11.83
N HIS A 124 -1.80 3.21 -12.36
CA HIS A 124 -2.27 4.59 -12.23
C HIS A 124 -2.58 4.93 -10.78
N GLY A 125 -3.23 4.01 -10.04
CA GLY A 125 -3.48 4.18 -8.61
C GLY A 125 -2.20 4.34 -7.79
N PHE A 126 -1.20 3.47 -8.01
CA PHE A 126 0.09 3.57 -7.31
C PHE A 126 0.83 4.87 -7.65
N PHE A 127 0.87 5.25 -8.92
CA PHE A 127 1.48 6.51 -9.33
C PHE A 127 0.76 7.71 -8.71
N GLY A 128 -0.58 7.76 -8.75
CA GLY A 128 -1.39 8.83 -8.16
C GLY A 128 -1.13 8.98 -6.66
N ALA A 129 -1.18 7.88 -5.90
CA ALA A 129 -0.85 7.89 -4.47
C ALA A 129 0.59 8.36 -4.21
N THR A 130 1.55 7.89 -5.01
CA THR A 130 2.96 8.27 -4.91
C THR A 130 3.16 9.77 -5.15
N HIS A 131 2.56 10.30 -6.22
CA HIS A 131 2.63 11.71 -6.57
C HIS A 131 2.11 12.61 -5.43
N LEU A 132 1.01 12.21 -4.82
CA LEU A 132 0.36 12.98 -3.76
C LEU A 132 1.11 12.91 -2.42
N ILE A 133 1.72 11.76 -2.06
CA ILE A 133 2.33 11.58 -0.74
C ILE A 133 3.78 12.04 -0.66
N ILE A 134 4.52 12.06 -1.77
CA ILE A 134 5.94 12.49 -1.78
C ILE A 134 6.13 13.89 -1.19
N PRO A 135 5.36 14.93 -1.55
CA PRO A 135 5.51 16.25 -0.94
C PRO A 135 5.33 16.22 0.59
N HIS A 136 4.36 15.46 1.09
CA HIS A 136 4.14 15.27 2.54
C HIS A 136 5.35 14.59 3.20
N MET A 137 5.89 13.53 2.61
CA MET A 137 7.06 12.84 3.16
C MET A 137 8.31 13.76 3.16
N ARG A 138 8.52 14.56 2.11
CA ARG A 138 9.62 15.54 2.05
C ARG A 138 9.51 16.57 3.18
N GLN A 139 8.32 17.11 3.45
CA GLN A 139 8.07 18.08 4.52
C GLN A 139 8.32 17.52 5.91
N HIS A 140 8.19 16.20 6.09
CA HIS A 140 8.37 15.51 7.37
C HIS A 140 9.72 14.78 7.50
N GLY A 141 10.71 15.12 6.66
CA GLY A 141 12.06 14.58 6.76
C GLY A 141 12.23 13.16 6.22
N GLY A 142 11.35 12.74 5.32
CA GLY A 142 11.46 11.47 4.62
C GLY A 142 10.34 10.48 4.96
N GLY A 143 10.48 9.27 4.43
CA GLY A 143 9.49 8.22 4.59
C GLY A 143 9.89 6.92 3.91
N SER A 144 8.96 5.97 3.84
CA SER A 144 9.20 4.68 3.24
C SER A 144 8.03 4.25 2.36
N PHE A 145 8.33 3.77 1.17
CA PHE A 145 7.39 3.05 0.31
C PHE A 145 7.66 1.55 0.42
N VAL A 146 6.60 0.78 0.56
CA VAL A 146 6.60 -0.68 0.48
C VAL A 146 5.58 -1.09 -0.56
N HIS A 147 6.04 -1.72 -1.63
CA HIS A 147 5.19 -2.24 -2.70
C HIS A 147 5.09 -3.75 -2.59
N LEU A 148 3.90 -4.30 -2.73
CA LEU A 148 3.68 -5.73 -2.86
C LEU A 148 3.70 -6.10 -4.35
N GLY A 149 4.87 -6.47 -4.82
CA GLY A 149 5.13 -6.89 -6.19
C GLY A 149 4.81 -8.37 -6.43
N SER A 150 5.36 -8.93 -7.51
CA SER A 150 5.18 -10.33 -7.87
C SER A 150 6.51 -10.98 -8.23
N ALA A 151 6.77 -12.16 -7.69
CA ALA A 151 7.89 -13.00 -8.13
C ALA A 151 7.74 -13.48 -9.59
N GLY A 152 6.55 -13.34 -10.15
CA GLY A 152 6.27 -13.59 -11.57
C GLY A 152 7.07 -12.69 -12.51
N ASP A 153 7.55 -11.53 -12.05
CA ASP A 153 8.46 -10.68 -12.82
C ASP A 153 9.80 -11.39 -13.12
N LEU A 154 10.26 -12.23 -12.21
CA LEU A 154 11.49 -13.02 -12.39
C LEU A 154 11.23 -14.34 -13.14
N ARG A 155 10.07 -14.94 -12.93
CA ARG A 155 9.67 -16.19 -13.58
C ARG A 155 8.19 -16.17 -13.87
N TRP A 156 7.82 -15.86 -15.11
CA TRP A 156 6.45 -15.69 -15.57
C TRP A 156 5.58 -16.92 -15.31
N PRO A 157 4.54 -16.83 -14.45
CA PRO A 157 3.57 -17.90 -14.29
C PRO A 157 2.60 -17.90 -15.47
N ASP A 158 2.12 -19.06 -15.83
CA ASP A 158 1.12 -19.20 -16.88
C ASP A 158 -0.18 -18.50 -16.49
N LYS A 159 -0.80 -17.77 -17.41
CA LYS A 159 -2.08 -17.05 -17.25
C LYS A 159 -2.11 -15.92 -16.20
N ASP A 160 -0.97 -15.45 -15.70
CA ASP A 160 -0.90 -14.43 -14.66
C ASP A 160 -0.52 -13.03 -15.18
N GLY A 161 -0.68 -12.81 -16.48
CA GLY A 161 -0.26 -11.56 -17.12
C GLY A 161 -0.92 -10.30 -16.57
N LEU A 162 -2.19 -10.38 -16.17
CA LEU A 162 -2.94 -9.26 -15.56
C LEU A 162 -2.46 -8.88 -14.14
N SER A 163 -1.74 -9.78 -13.47
CA SER A 163 -1.12 -9.52 -12.17
C SER A 163 0.34 -9.10 -12.33
N VAL A 164 1.12 -9.86 -13.07
CA VAL A 164 2.58 -9.70 -13.18
C VAL A 164 2.96 -8.41 -13.89
N ALA A 165 2.40 -8.14 -15.06
CA ALA A 165 2.83 -7.01 -15.89
C ALA A 165 2.61 -5.63 -15.22
N PRO A 166 1.44 -5.35 -14.58
CA PRO A 166 1.27 -4.10 -13.84
C PRO A 166 2.23 -3.98 -12.65
N LYS A 167 2.47 -5.08 -11.93
CA LYS A 167 3.40 -5.07 -10.78
C LYS A 167 4.84 -4.86 -11.22
N ALA A 168 5.25 -5.40 -12.36
CA ALA A 168 6.57 -5.14 -12.95
C ALA A 168 6.74 -3.65 -13.33
N ALA A 169 5.69 -2.99 -13.82
CA ALA A 169 5.71 -1.54 -14.05
C ALA A 169 5.93 -0.78 -12.74
N ASN A 170 5.24 -1.17 -11.67
CA ASN A 170 5.43 -0.57 -10.34
C ASN A 170 6.83 -0.83 -9.78
N GLU A 171 7.46 -1.98 -10.07
CA GLU A 171 8.86 -2.24 -9.71
C GLU A 171 9.81 -1.18 -10.32
N ALA A 172 9.56 -0.76 -11.56
CA ALA A 172 10.33 0.32 -12.18
C ALA A 172 10.10 1.65 -11.47
N LEU A 173 8.85 1.98 -11.10
CA LEU A 173 8.51 3.19 -10.32
C LEU A 173 9.16 3.16 -8.93
N VAL A 174 9.16 2.05 -8.23
CA VAL A 174 9.81 1.90 -6.92
C VAL A 174 11.31 2.22 -7.01
N ARG A 175 12.00 1.71 -8.05
CA ARG A 175 13.40 2.06 -8.30
C ARG A 175 13.60 3.54 -8.60
N GLY A 176 12.69 4.14 -9.38
CA GLY A 176 12.66 5.58 -9.67
C GLY A 176 12.51 6.40 -8.39
N ILE A 177 11.52 6.10 -7.56
CA ILE A 177 11.28 6.78 -6.28
C ILE A 177 12.53 6.69 -5.38
N ALA A 178 13.10 5.50 -5.22
CA ALA A 178 14.29 5.31 -4.40
C ALA A 178 15.47 6.17 -4.90
N ARG A 179 15.64 6.27 -6.22
CA ARG A 179 16.74 7.03 -6.85
C ARG A 179 16.53 8.54 -6.75
N GLU A 180 15.34 9.02 -7.03
CA GLU A 180 15.04 10.45 -7.13
C GLU A 180 14.80 11.09 -5.77
N GLU A 181 14.15 10.36 -4.86
CA GLU A 181 13.70 10.84 -3.55
C GLU A 181 14.63 10.48 -2.40
N GLY A 182 15.64 9.66 -2.63
CA GLY A 182 16.62 9.27 -1.59
C GLY A 182 17.33 10.46 -0.94
N LYS A 183 17.58 11.52 -1.68
CA LYS A 183 18.15 12.79 -1.17
C LYS A 183 17.25 13.50 -0.14
N HIS A 184 15.96 13.17 -0.10
CA HIS A 184 14.96 13.68 0.85
C HIS A 184 14.69 12.69 2.00
N GLY A 185 15.51 11.63 2.15
CA GLY A 185 15.30 10.60 3.17
C GLY A 185 14.13 9.65 2.87
N ILE A 186 13.64 9.61 1.62
CA ILE A 186 12.58 8.69 1.21
C ILE A 186 13.23 7.41 0.65
N ARG A 187 12.80 6.27 1.19
CA ARG A 187 13.22 4.94 0.74
C ARG A 187 12.05 4.25 0.04
N ALA A 188 12.32 3.45 -0.96
CA ALA A 188 11.30 2.64 -1.63
C ALA A 188 11.83 1.23 -1.89
N ASN A 189 11.04 0.25 -1.49
CA ASN A 189 11.35 -1.16 -1.63
C ASN A 189 10.12 -1.93 -2.08
N SER A 190 10.36 -3.07 -2.71
CA SER A 190 9.33 -3.99 -3.12
C SER A 190 9.55 -5.36 -2.51
N ILE A 191 8.46 -6.03 -2.20
CA ILE A 191 8.45 -7.43 -1.77
C ILE A 191 7.81 -8.23 -2.91
N LEU A 192 8.60 -9.07 -3.56
CA LEU A 192 8.12 -9.92 -4.64
C LEU A 192 7.41 -11.14 -4.05
N VAL A 193 6.09 -11.06 -3.98
CA VAL A 193 5.24 -12.11 -3.43
C VAL A 193 5.18 -13.28 -4.42
N GLY A 194 5.37 -14.49 -3.92
CA GLY A 194 5.18 -15.72 -4.68
C GLY A 194 3.71 -16.16 -4.74
N VAL A 195 3.49 -17.40 -5.13
CA VAL A 195 2.15 -18.02 -5.08
C VAL A 195 1.81 -18.32 -3.61
N ILE A 196 0.66 -17.85 -3.18
CA ILE A 196 0.11 -18.02 -1.83
C ILE A 196 -1.23 -18.76 -1.95
#